data_3c611c58b7d80a58e94190446eaca1e9
#
_entry.id   3c611c58b7d80a58e94190446eaca1e9
#
_cell.length_a   1.000
_cell.length_b   1.000
_cell.length_c   1.000
_cell.angle_alpha   90.00
_cell.angle_beta   90.00
_cell.angle_gamma   90.00
#
_symmetry.space_group_name_H-M   'P 1'
#
loop_
_entity.id
_entity.type
_entity.pdbx_description
1 polymer ?
#
loop_
_entity_poly.entity_id
_entity_poly.type
_entity_poly.pdbx_seq_one_letter_code
_entity_poly.pdbx_strand_id
1 'polypeptide(L)'
;MIVVSIIGILAAIAVPNYQWSVIKAKEAVLREALYNFRTTLDQYYADQGKYPDSLDDLKQKQYMRGIPKDPFTGKDDTWVTIEPPPPPPSQEGGSSAAVTDPGKVYDVHSGSDLVGTNGTPYNEW
;
A
#
# COMPACT_ATOMS: atom_id res chain seq x y z
N MET A 1 26.08 -32.94 -26.68
CA MET A 1 25.14 -32.19 -27.53
C MET A 1 23.70 -32.35 -27.09
N ILE A 2 23.25 -33.56 -26.80
CA ILE A 2 21.87 -33.83 -26.34
C ILE A 2 21.59 -33.11 -25.00
N VAL A 3 22.52 -33.14 -24.06
CA VAL A 3 22.38 -32.50 -22.74
C VAL A 3 22.23 -30.98 -22.87
N VAL A 4 23.01 -30.36 -23.76
CA VAL A 4 22.92 -28.92 -24.00
C VAL A 4 21.57 -28.54 -24.62
N SER A 5 21.05 -29.38 -25.51
CA SER A 5 19.72 -29.20 -26.12
C SER A 5 18.60 -29.24 -25.07
N ILE A 6 18.66 -30.20 -24.14
CA ILE A 6 17.70 -30.31 -23.04
C ILE A 6 17.75 -29.09 -22.13
N ILE A 7 18.94 -28.62 -21.78
CA ILE A 7 19.12 -27.41 -20.95
C ILE A 7 18.52 -26.19 -21.66
N GLY A 8 18.73 -26.03 -22.95
CA GLY A 8 18.17 -24.93 -23.75
C GLY A 8 16.64 -24.94 -23.75
N ILE A 9 16.01 -26.08 -23.89
CA ILE A 9 14.55 -26.23 -23.87
C ILE A 9 14.00 -25.90 -22.49
N LEU A 10 14.61 -26.41 -21.43
CA LEU A 10 14.19 -26.10 -20.04
C LEU A 10 14.34 -24.63 -19.71
N ALA A 11 15.42 -23.99 -20.14
CA ALA A 11 15.64 -22.57 -19.96
C ALA A 11 14.58 -21.72 -20.68
N ALA A 12 14.17 -22.12 -21.88
CA ALA A 12 13.14 -21.42 -22.64
C ALA A 12 11.76 -21.47 -21.98
N ILE A 13 11.45 -22.53 -21.25
CA ILE A 13 10.20 -22.66 -20.50
C ILE A 13 10.27 -21.91 -19.17
N ALA A 14 11.42 -21.92 -18.50
CA ALA A 14 11.59 -21.36 -17.16
C ALA A 14 11.54 -19.83 -17.15
N VAL A 15 12.07 -19.14 -18.17
CA VAL A 15 12.18 -17.68 -18.20
C VAL A 15 10.81 -16.97 -18.17
N PRO A 16 9.81 -17.31 -19.00
CA PRO A 16 8.50 -16.69 -18.93
C PRO A 16 7.79 -16.91 -17.60
N ASN A 17 7.87 -18.11 -17.06
CA ASN A 17 7.28 -18.45 -15.76
C ASN A 17 7.96 -17.69 -14.61
N TYR A 18 9.26 -17.45 -14.72
CA TYR A 18 10.01 -16.68 -13.73
C TYR A 18 9.52 -15.24 -13.66
N GLN A 19 9.35 -14.57 -14.80
CA GLN A 19 8.86 -13.20 -14.86
C GLN A 19 7.46 -13.06 -14.24
N TRP A 20 6.57 -13.99 -14.56
CA TRP A 20 5.23 -14.04 -13.98
C TRP A 20 5.27 -14.24 -12.47
N SER A 21 6.12 -15.15 -12.01
CA SER A 21 6.29 -15.41 -10.58
C SER A 21 6.83 -14.21 -9.83
N VAL A 22 7.76 -13.46 -10.43
CA VAL A 22 8.31 -12.22 -9.85
C VAL A 22 7.22 -11.17 -9.70
N ILE A 23 6.37 -10.99 -10.70
CA ILE A 23 5.25 -10.05 -10.65
C ILE A 23 4.27 -10.44 -9.54
N LYS A 24 3.90 -11.71 -9.46
CA LYS A 24 3.02 -12.19 -8.38
C LYS A 24 3.63 -12.01 -7.00
N ALA A 25 4.94 -12.22 -6.86
CA ALA A 25 5.64 -11.99 -5.61
C ALA A 25 5.61 -10.50 -5.21
N LYS A 26 5.82 -9.61 -6.17
CA LYS A 26 5.69 -8.16 -5.95
C LYS A 26 4.28 -7.76 -5.54
N GLU A 27 3.27 -8.34 -6.17
CA GLU A 27 1.88 -8.09 -5.81
C GLU A 27 1.57 -8.54 -4.37
N ALA A 28 2.10 -9.68 -3.96
CA ALA A 28 1.96 -10.16 -2.59
C ALA A 28 2.61 -9.20 -1.59
N VAL A 29 3.81 -8.70 -1.90
CA VAL A 29 4.49 -7.70 -1.08
C VAL A 29 3.69 -6.41 -1.00
N LEU A 30 3.13 -5.95 -2.12
CA LEU A 30 2.28 -4.76 -2.15
C LEU A 30 1.04 -4.93 -1.28
N ARG A 31 0.34 -6.06 -1.37
CA ARG A 31 -0.83 -6.34 -0.53
C ARG A 31 -0.47 -6.35 0.94
N GLU A 32 0.66 -6.95 1.29
CA GLU A 32 1.14 -6.98 2.66
C GLU A 32 1.47 -5.57 3.15
N ALA A 33 2.14 -4.77 2.35
CA ALA A 33 2.46 -3.39 2.69
C ALA A 33 1.21 -2.55 2.90
N LEU A 34 0.22 -2.67 2.00
CA LEU A 34 -1.05 -1.96 2.14
C LEU A 34 -1.83 -2.41 3.37
N TYR A 35 -1.85 -3.71 3.64
CA TYR A 35 -2.48 -4.25 4.85
C TYR A 35 -1.81 -3.69 6.11
N ASN A 36 -0.49 -3.65 6.14
CA ASN A 36 0.26 -3.11 7.27
C ASN A 36 -0.01 -1.62 7.47
N PHE A 37 -0.08 -0.84 6.38
CA PHE A 37 -0.45 0.57 6.46
C PHE A 37 -1.85 0.75 7.05
N ARG A 38 -2.82 0.02 6.52
CA ARG A 38 -4.22 0.13 6.97
C ARG A 38 -4.38 -0.29 8.42
N THR A 39 -3.75 -1.39 8.82
CA THR A 39 -3.77 -1.86 10.20
C THR A 39 -3.11 -0.84 11.14
N THR A 40 -1.98 -0.25 10.71
CA THR A 40 -1.25 0.75 11.48
C THR A 40 -2.05 2.04 11.59
N LEU A 41 -2.73 2.45 10.51
CA LEU A 41 -3.61 3.62 10.51
C LEU A 41 -4.78 3.44 11.47
N ASP A 42 -5.39 2.27 11.48
CA ASP A 42 -6.47 1.94 12.41
C ASP A 42 -6.00 1.98 13.87
N GLN A 43 -4.81 1.45 14.13
CA GLN A 43 -4.19 1.47 15.44
C GLN A 43 -3.87 2.89 15.89
N TYR A 44 -3.32 3.69 14.99
CA TYR A 44 -3.04 5.11 15.25
C TYR A 44 -4.33 5.87 15.60
N TYR A 45 -5.38 5.64 14.83
CA TYR A 45 -6.69 6.25 15.09
C TYR A 45 -7.25 5.84 16.45
N ALA A 46 -7.14 4.55 16.81
CA ALA A 46 -7.60 4.06 18.10
C ALA A 46 -6.85 4.70 19.27
N ASP A 47 -5.55 4.94 19.11
CA ASP A 47 -4.70 5.50 20.16
C ASP A 47 -4.78 7.03 20.23
N GLN A 48 -4.84 7.70 19.10
CA GLN A 48 -4.75 9.16 19.02
C GLN A 48 -6.10 9.85 18.80
N GLY A 49 -7.13 9.11 18.41
CA GLY A 49 -8.44 9.67 18.08
C GLY A 49 -8.53 10.38 16.74
N LYS A 50 -7.46 10.35 15.96
CA LYS A 50 -7.39 10.93 14.62
C LYS A 50 -6.40 10.15 13.75
N TYR A 51 -6.47 10.34 12.44
CA TYR A 51 -5.49 9.79 11.51
C TYR A 51 -4.21 10.65 11.50
N PRO A 52 -3.07 10.08 11.11
CA PRO A 52 -1.82 10.86 11.02
C PRO A 52 -1.89 11.90 9.90
N ASP A 53 -1.10 12.95 10.04
CA ASP A 53 -0.99 13.99 9.01
C ASP A 53 -0.11 13.57 7.84
N SER A 54 0.81 12.63 8.07
CA SER A 54 1.69 12.08 7.05
C SER A 54 2.10 10.66 7.41
N LEU A 55 2.64 9.93 6.45
CA LEU A 55 3.18 8.59 6.70
C LEU A 55 4.40 8.65 7.63
N ASP A 56 5.15 9.73 7.60
CA ASP A 56 6.29 9.91 8.50
C ASP A 56 5.89 9.93 9.98
N ASP A 57 4.69 10.38 10.31
CA ASP A 57 4.17 10.35 11.67
C ASP A 57 4.08 8.94 12.23
N LEU A 58 3.78 7.95 11.38
CA LEU A 58 3.76 6.55 11.77
C LEU A 58 5.15 6.07 12.19
N LYS A 59 6.17 6.53 11.49
CA LYS A 59 7.56 6.21 11.81
C LYS A 59 8.02 6.94 13.06
N GLN A 60 7.74 8.23 13.16
CA GLN A 60 8.16 9.07 14.29
C GLN A 60 7.54 8.61 15.61
N LYS A 61 6.29 8.18 15.58
CA LYS A 61 5.58 7.68 16.76
C LYS A 61 5.76 6.18 16.98
N GLN A 62 6.65 5.56 16.23
CA GLN A 62 7.04 4.15 16.38
C GLN A 62 5.92 3.13 16.12
N TYR A 63 4.90 3.50 15.37
CA TYR A 63 3.91 2.53 14.89
C TYR A 63 4.48 1.63 13.79
N MET A 64 5.41 2.18 13.01
CA MET A 64 6.16 1.42 12.00
C MET A 64 7.66 1.69 12.19
N ARG A 65 8.48 0.69 11.93
CA ARG A 65 9.94 0.84 11.97
C ARG A 65 10.45 1.74 10.86
N GLY A 66 9.77 1.74 9.74
CA GLY A 66 10.10 2.55 8.58
C GLY A 66 9.02 2.40 7.53
N ILE A 67 9.00 3.31 6.58
CA ILE A 67 8.07 3.24 5.47
C ILE A 67 8.58 2.21 4.47
N PRO A 68 7.80 1.18 4.14
CA PRO A 68 8.22 0.18 3.16
C PRO A 68 8.32 0.79 1.77
N LYS A 69 9.19 0.23 0.95
CA LYS A 69 9.29 0.62 -0.46
C LYS A 69 8.17 -0.02 -1.25
N ASP A 70 7.59 0.76 -2.17
CA ASP A 70 6.66 0.23 -3.15
C ASP A 70 7.42 -0.72 -4.09
N PRO A 71 7.01 -2.00 -4.19
CA PRO A 71 7.72 -2.96 -5.02
C PRO A 71 7.70 -2.63 -6.51
N PHE A 72 6.74 -1.82 -6.97
CA PHE A 72 6.60 -1.46 -8.38
C PHE A 72 7.31 -0.15 -8.74
N THR A 73 7.45 0.77 -7.80
CA THR A 73 8.19 2.02 -8.01
C THR A 73 9.62 1.95 -7.47
N GLY A 74 9.89 1.04 -6.55
CA GLY A 74 11.17 0.91 -5.88
C GLY A 74 11.50 2.02 -4.90
N LYS A 75 10.53 2.87 -4.57
CA LYS A 75 10.69 4.03 -3.70
C LYS A 75 9.74 3.97 -2.52
N ASP A 76 10.11 4.63 -1.43
CA ASP A 76 9.31 4.72 -0.22
C ASP A 76 8.51 6.04 -0.12
N ASP A 77 8.70 6.95 -1.05
CA ASP A 77 8.06 8.27 -1.10
C ASP A 77 6.98 8.39 -2.17
N THR A 78 6.66 7.30 -2.86
CA THR A 78 5.67 7.28 -3.94
C THR A 78 4.29 6.83 -3.50
N TRP A 79 4.12 6.50 -2.24
CA TRP A 79 2.81 6.13 -1.71
C TRP A 79 1.83 7.30 -1.82
N VAL A 80 0.63 7.01 -2.32
CA VAL A 80 -0.45 7.98 -2.43
C VAL A 80 -1.34 7.89 -1.19
N THR A 81 -1.50 9.01 -0.50
CA THR A 81 -2.33 9.09 0.69
C THR A 81 -3.71 9.64 0.34
N ILE A 82 -4.73 9.10 0.98
CA ILE A 82 -6.12 9.50 0.78
C ILE A 82 -6.63 10.14 2.06
N GLU A 83 -7.24 11.30 1.92
CA GLU A 83 -7.82 12.03 3.05
C GLU A 83 -9.08 11.31 3.55
N PRO A 84 -9.40 11.41 4.85
CA PRO A 84 -10.62 10.83 5.38
C PRO A 84 -11.85 11.50 4.76
N PRO A 85 -12.96 10.74 4.59
CA PRO A 85 -14.19 11.32 4.07
C PRO A 85 -14.71 12.40 5.01
N PRO A 86 -15.34 13.47 4.49
CA PRO A 86 -15.95 14.47 5.33
C PRO A 86 -17.05 13.85 6.20
N PRO A 87 -17.22 14.31 7.45
CA PRO A 87 -18.29 13.80 8.30
C PRO A 87 -19.65 14.08 7.65
N PRO A 88 -20.63 13.17 7.80
CA PRO A 88 -21.94 13.37 7.20
C PRO A 88 -22.59 14.66 7.72
N PRO A 89 -23.27 15.44 6.85
CA PRO A 89 -23.78 16.76 7.19
C PRO A 89 -24.98 16.74 8.15
N SER A 90 -25.32 15.65 8.74
CA SER A 90 -26.53 15.53 9.51
C SER A 90 -26.29 15.05 10.92
N GLN A 91 -25.77 15.91 11.71
CA GLN A 91 -26.05 15.83 13.14
C GLN A 91 -26.06 17.27 13.66
N GLU A 92 -27.06 17.98 13.26
CA GLU A 92 -27.53 19.13 13.99
C GLU A 92 -28.03 18.65 15.35
N GLY A 93 -27.16 18.19 16.14
CA GLY A 93 -27.44 17.81 17.48
C GLY A 93 -26.46 18.47 18.39
N GLY A 94 -26.45 19.78 18.39
CA GLY A 94 -25.81 20.58 19.43
C GLY A 94 -24.48 20.02 19.88
N SER A 95 -23.74 20.71 20.53
CA SER A 95 -22.40 20.39 20.96
C SER A 95 -21.43 20.52 19.79
N SER A 96 -20.98 21.71 19.64
CA SER A 96 -19.72 22.01 19.02
C SER A 96 -18.62 21.19 19.70
N ALA A 97 -18.68 19.87 19.52
CA ALA A 97 -17.50 19.08 19.60
C ALA A 97 -16.57 19.74 18.58
N ALA A 98 -15.53 20.38 19.06
CA ALA A 98 -14.51 20.95 18.24
C ALA A 98 -14.25 19.96 17.10
N VAL A 99 -14.38 20.44 15.87
CA VAL A 99 -14.02 19.66 14.70
C VAL A 99 -12.53 19.37 14.88
N THR A 100 -12.24 18.32 15.59
CA THR A 100 -10.90 17.81 15.71
C THR A 100 -10.52 17.42 14.30
N ASP A 101 -9.47 18.06 13.81
CA ASP A 101 -8.90 17.70 12.51
C ASP A 101 -8.80 16.18 12.43
N PRO A 102 -9.52 15.52 11.50
CA PRO A 102 -9.50 14.04 11.42
C PRO A 102 -8.17 13.50 10.93
N GLY A 103 -7.19 14.36 10.62
CA GLY A 103 -5.93 13.98 10.02
C GLY A 103 -6.02 13.96 8.50
N LYS A 104 -4.92 13.56 7.85
CA LYS A 104 -4.81 13.61 6.38
C LYS A 104 -4.63 12.24 5.74
N VAL A 105 -4.21 11.24 6.49
CA VAL A 105 -3.91 9.92 5.95
C VAL A 105 -4.94 8.92 6.47
N TYR A 106 -6.02 8.78 5.72
CA TYR A 106 -7.06 7.78 5.98
C TYR A 106 -6.71 6.42 5.37
N ASP A 107 -6.18 6.43 4.16
CA ASP A 107 -5.82 5.24 3.41
C ASP A 107 -4.56 5.52 2.57
N VAL A 108 -3.95 4.44 2.09
CA VAL A 108 -2.74 4.50 1.29
C VAL A 108 -2.91 3.60 0.08
N HIS A 109 -2.52 4.10 -1.08
CA HIS A 109 -2.45 3.33 -2.33
C HIS A 109 -1.05 3.38 -2.90
N SER A 110 -0.73 2.41 -3.75
CA SER A 110 0.51 2.44 -4.51
C SER A 110 0.57 3.65 -5.45
N GLY A 111 1.74 4.22 -5.64
CA GLY A 111 1.96 5.28 -6.63
C GLY A 111 2.16 4.77 -8.05
N SER A 112 2.09 3.46 -8.26
CA SER A 112 2.26 2.86 -9.59
C SER A 112 0.95 2.87 -10.36
N ASP A 113 1.01 3.31 -11.61
CA ASP A 113 -0.12 3.27 -12.56
C ASP A 113 -0.16 1.98 -13.37
N LEU A 114 0.74 1.05 -13.12
CA LEU A 114 0.75 -0.25 -13.78
C LEU A 114 -0.49 -1.06 -13.39
N VAL A 115 -0.94 -1.88 -14.33
CA VAL A 115 -2.11 -2.74 -14.14
C VAL A 115 -1.67 -4.07 -13.54
N GLY A 116 -2.37 -4.51 -12.50
CA GLY A 116 -2.11 -5.79 -11.85
C GLY A 116 -2.58 -6.99 -12.69
N THR A 117 -2.21 -8.18 -12.24
CA THR A 117 -2.60 -9.43 -12.91
C THR A 117 -4.11 -9.68 -12.88
N ASN A 118 -4.81 -9.02 -11.98
CA ASN A 118 -6.28 -9.08 -11.90
C ASN A 118 -7.00 -8.04 -12.77
N GLY A 119 -6.26 -7.25 -13.55
CA GLY A 119 -6.80 -6.21 -14.40
C GLY A 119 -7.05 -4.86 -13.73
N THR A 120 -6.76 -4.73 -12.44
CA THR A 120 -6.94 -3.49 -11.69
C THR A 120 -5.58 -2.78 -11.51
N PRO A 121 -5.48 -1.47 -11.79
CA PRO A 121 -4.25 -0.72 -11.53
C PRO A 121 -3.84 -0.77 -10.06
N TYR A 122 -2.54 -0.79 -9.79
CA TYR A 122 -2.03 -0.87 -8.42
C TYR A 122 -2.40 0.35 -7.59
N ASN A 123 -2.58 1.51 -8.20
CA ASN A 123 -3.01 2.72 -7.51
C ASN A 123 -4.48 2.70 -7.05
N GLU A 124 -5.20 1.65 -7.41
CA GLU A 124 -6.58 1.42 -6.96
C GLU A 124 -6.68 0.29 -5.92
N TRP A 125 -5.57 -0.35 -5.62
CA TRP A 125 -5.53 -1.42 -4.62
C TRP A 125 -5.58 -0.80 -3.22
#